data_37a6995e259bdf634a98745cc09ee1c0
#
_entry.id   37a6995e259bdf634a98745cc09ee1c0
#
_cell.length_a   1.000
_cell.length_b   1.000
_cell.length_c   1.000
_cell.angle_alpha   90.00
_cell.angle_beta   90.00
_cell.angle_gamma   90.00
#
_symmetry.space_group_name_H-M   'P 1'
#
loop_
_entity.id
_entity.type
_entity.pdbx_description
1 polymer ?
#
loop_
_entity_poly.entity_id
_entity_poly.type
_entity_poly.pdbx_seq_one_letter_code
_entity_poly.pdbx_strand_id
1 'polypeptide(L)'
;MVLSSYTVLFATATFGICTVSLLFLFVKSVYQLAQANMAITYEGILAQRTEELVRERIKVDNLLQRVLPEQTINELQQRGKVATERHGMVSVLFADIEGFTMIADSINPERLIDSLDRFFFNLDDITKRHDLEKIKTIGDAYMCAGGVPKHNHTNPIDAVLAALEMQEHMKRLNLATHSGDNSWGLRIGVNTGQVISGVVGRDKLSYDIWGSGVNLASRMESSGEAGRVNISYYTHMLVKDFFDCTCRGEMPVKNKGRVKMYFVDGIKPELSQDGKGLTPNRLFTLKLQQLRLLDVEDYALNLLENNLPSDLYYHNVKHTLDVYTQAELIGRNEGVSEEDLLILRTAALFHDIGHIADYQTHEEIGVRICSDALLRFHYTPDQIKAVCNLIMATKMPVHPETLLEKIICDADCDYLGRDDYIPVANKLYDELKVRGLAGNLSDWVRLQIDFLRAHRYYTQTAIEQREENKQQQLSKLLEWYHKAQEEEKANR
;
A
#
# COMPACT_ATOMS: atom_id res chain seq x y z
N MET A 1 -6.81 -4.69 -99.38
CA MET A 1 -5.50 -4.97 -98.75
C MET A 1 -5.08 -3.97 -97.63
N VAL A 2 -5.36 -2.67 -97.82
CA VAL A 2 -4.91 -1.63 -96.83
C VAL A 2 -5.61 -1.69 -95.47
N LEU A 3 -6.93 -2.04 -95.44
CA LEU A 3 -7.68 -2.14 -94.11
C LEU A 3 -7.20 -3.32 -93.24
N SER A 4 -6.69 -4.41 -93.85
CA SER A 4 -6.21 -5.62 -93.13
C SER A 4 -4.88 -5.32 -92.41
N SER A 5 -4.05 -4.45 -92.98
CA SER A 5 -2.74 -4.05 -92.35
C SER A 5 -2.92 -3.14 -91.09
N TYR A 6 -3.89 -2.26 -91.09
CA TYR A 6 -4.17 -1.40 -89.91
C TYR A 6 -4.77 -2.19 -88.73
N THR A 7 -5.64 -3.17 -89.01
CA THR A 7 -6.18 -4.02 -87.96
C THR A 7 -5.11 -4.91 -87.31
N VAL A 8 -4.16 -5.46 -88.05
CA VAL A 8 -3.02 -6.19 -87.47
C VAL A 8 -2.09 -5.29 -86.71
N LEU A 9 -1.80 -4.09 -87.19
CA LEU A 9 -0.94 -3.13 -86.46
C LEU A 9 -1.58 -2.66 -85.15
N PHE A 10 -2.89 -2.43 -85.13
CA PHE A 10 -3.65 -2.05 -83.92
C PHE A 10 -3.70 -3.20 -82.92
N ALA A 11 -3.94 -4.44 -83.38
CA ALA A 11 -3.94 -5.62 -82.51
C ALA A 11 -2.56 -5.91 -81.90
N THR A 12 -1.48 -5.72 -82.64
CA THR A 12 -0.12 -5.90 -82.08
C THR A 12 0.27 -4.76 -81.11
N ALA A 13 -0.15 -3.51 -81.37
CA ALA A 13 0.08 -2.41 -80.44
C ALA A 13 -0.70 -2.59 -79.12
N THR A 14 -2.00 -3.01 -79.22
CA THR A 14 -2.81 -3.28 -78.02
C THR A 14 -2.27 -4.47 -77.21
N PHE A 15 -1.83 -5.52 -77.87
CA PHE A 15 -1.17 -6.67 -77.22
C PHE A 15 0.15 -6.28 -76.54
N GLY A 16 0.98 -5.41 -77.20
CA GLY A 16 2.20 -4.86 -76.61
C GLY A 16 1.90 -4.03 -75.34
N ILE A 17 0.87 -3.15 -75.39
CA ILE A 17 0.49 -2.35 -74.22
C ILE A 17 -0.03 -3.23 -73.06
N CYS A 18 -0.84 -4.23 -73.34
CA CYS A 18 -1.33 -5.19 -72.36
C CYS A 18 -0.20 -5.99 -71.68
N THR A 19 0.78 -6.45 -72.46
CA THR A 19 1.92 -7.19 -71.92
C THR A 19 2.81 -6.32 -71.03
N VAL A 20 3.08 -5.04 -71.41
CA VAL A 20 3.85 -4.09 -70.58
C VAL A 20 3.10 -3.73 -69.31
N SER A 21 1.77 -3.56 -69.41
CA SER A 21 0.93 -3.30 -68.19
C SER A 21 0.91 -4.47 -67.23
N LEU A 22 0.81 -5.71 -67.73
CA LEU A 22 0.89 -6.91 -66.92
C LEU A 22 2.25 -7.10 -66.26
N LEU A 23 3.33 -6.81 -67.00
CA LEU A 23 4.68 -6.84 -66.44
C LEU A 23 4.87 -5.80 -65.35
N PHE A 24 4.35 -4.59 -65.53
CA PHE A 24 4.39 -3.54 -64.54
C PHE A 24 3.63 -3.92 -63.26
N LEU A 25 2.41 -4.48 -63.40
CA LEU A 25 1.62 -4.96 -62.29
C LEU A 25 2.32 -6.09 -61.53
N PHE A 26 2.94 -7.03 -62.28
CA PHE A 26 3.73 -8.13 -61.68
C PHE A 26 4.92 -7.59 -60.87
N VAL A 27 5.73 -6.70 -61.45
CA VAL A 27 6.88 -6.09 -60.77
C VAL A 27 6.42 -5.31 -59.52
N LYS A 28 5.32 -4.55 -59.60
CA LYS A 28 4.74 -3.84 -58.45
C LYS A 28 4.29 -4.82 -57.36
N SER A 29 3.65 -5.91 -57.72
CA SER A 29 3.21 -6.94 -56.77
C SER A 29 4.39 -7.63 -56.08
N VAL A 30 5.45 -7.98 -56.82
CA VAL A 30 6.67 -8.54 -56.24
C VAL A 30 7.37 -7.56 -55.29
N TYR A 31 7.41 -6.29 -55.66
CA TYR A 31 8.00 -5.24 -54.81
C TYR A 31 7.20 -5.06 -53.51
N GLN A 32 5.86 -5.03 -53.59
CA GLN A 32 4.99 -4.96 -52.42
C GLN A 32 5.14 -6.18 -51.51
N LEU A 33 5.23 -7.38 -52.09
CA LEU A 33 5.47 -8.62 -51.34
C LEU A 33 6.84 -8.59 -50.61
N ALA A 34 7.87 -8.12 -51.30
CA ALA A 34 9.20 -8.00 -50.72
C ALA A 34 9.23 -6.97 -49.56
N GLN A 35 8.52 -5.85 -49.69
CA GLN A 35 8.38 -4.87 -48.60
C GLN A 35 7.62 -5.45 -47.41
N ALA A 36 6.50 -6.16 -47.66
CA ALA A 36 5.73 -6.80 -46.59
C ALA A 36 6.56 -7.85 -45.84
N ASN A 37 7.32 -8.67 -46.56
CA ASN A 37 8.21 -9.68 -45.95
C ASN A 37 9.34 -9.03 -45.13
N MET A 38 9.93 -7.90 -45.60
CA MET A 38 10.89 -7.14 -44.82
C MET A 38 10.26 -6.59 -43.56
N ALA A 39 9.07 -6.01 -43.63
CA ALA A 39 8.39 -5.46 -42.44
C ALA A 39 8.13 -6.56 -41.39
N ILE A 40 7.62 -7.70 -41.75
CA ILE A 40 7.40 -8.85 -40.86
C ILE A 40 8.72 -9.31 -40.21
N THR A 41 9.80 -9.37 -40.99
CA THR A 41 11.12 -9.76 -40.49
C THR A 41 11.67 -8.73 -39.48
N TYR A 42 11.51 -7.43 -39.77
CA TYR A 42 11.88 -6.36 -38.85
C TYR A 42 11.08 -6.37 -37.57
N GLU A 43 9.78 -6.57 -37.64
CA GLU A 43 8.91 -6.70 -36.44
C GLU A 43 9.33 -7.90 -35.59
N GLY A 44 9.64 -9.04 -36.21
CA GLY A 44 10.14 -10.23 -35.52
C GLY A 44 11.47 -9.97 -34.78
N ILE A 45 12.42 -9.30 -35.46
CA ILE A 45 13.73 -8.93 -34.86
C ILE A 45 13.54 -7.93 -33.72
N LEU A 46 12.65 -6.92 -33.88
CA LEU A 46 12.36 -5.95 -32.84
C LEU A 46 11.72 -6.63 -31.62
N ALA A 47 10.75 -7.52 -31.84
CA ALA A 47 10.10 -8.26 -30.75
C ALA A 47 11.12 -9.11 -29.97
N GLN A 48 12.01 -9.83 -30.67
CA GLN A 48 13.06 -10.63 -30.05
C GLN A 48 14.05 -9.76 -29.25
N ARG A 49 14.50 -8.64 -29.81
CA ARG A 49 15.39 -7.70 -29.11
C ARG A 49 14.75 -7.06 -27.90
N THR A 50 13.46 -6.72 -28.00
CA THR A 50 12.70 -6.20 -26.86
C THR A 50 12.61 -7.23 -25.75
N GLU A 51 12.34 -8.50 -26.08
CA GLU A 51 12.28 -9.58 -25.10
C GLU A 51 13.65 -9.82 -24.43
N GLU A 52 14.74 -9.82 -25.21
CA GLU A 52 16.11 -9.91 -24.68
C GLU A 52 16.41 -8.76 -23.70
N LEU A 53 16.09 -7.52 -24.07
CA LEU A 53 16.30 -6.34 -23.22
C LEU A 53 15.47 -6.40 -21.93
N VAL A 54 14.23 -6.85 -22.00
CA VAL A 54 13.38 -7.04 -20.81
C VAL A 54 13.97 -8.10 -19.88
N ARG A 55 14.45 -9.22 -20.43
CA ARG A 55 15.11 -10.26 -19.64
C ARG A 55 16.38 -9.78 -18.96
N GLU A 56 17.23 -9.03 -19.68
CA GLU A 56 18.45 -8.45 -19.11
C GLU A 56 18.13 -7.40 -18.04
N ARG A 57 17.13 -6.56 -18.27
CA ARG A 57 16.65 -5.60 -17.26
C ARG A 57 16.20 -6.29 -15.98
N ILE A 58 15.37 -7.35 -16.09
CA ILE A 58 14.92 -8.14 -14.94
C ILE A 58 16.12 -8.73 -14.18
N LYS A 59 17.14 -9.22 -14.86
CA LYS A 59 18.35 -9.73 -14.20
C LYS A 59 19.10 -8.64 -13.43
N VAL A 60 19.25 -7.46 -14.03
CA VAL A 60 19.90 -6.32 -13.38
C VAL A 60 19.10 -5.87 -12.17
N ASP A 61 17.78 -5.74 -12.29
CA ASP A 61 16.90 -5.36 -11.18
C ASP A 61 16.98 -6.38 -10.03
N ASN A 62 16.95 -7.68 -10.32
CA ASN A 62 17.12 -8.74 -9.33
C ASN A 62 18.51 -8.71 -8.62
N LEU A 63 19.56 -8.33 -9.32
CA LEU A 63 20.89 -8.16 -8.71
C LEU A 63 20.95 -6.91 -7.82
N LEU A 64 20.33 -5.81 -8.25
CA LEU A 64 20.26 -4.58 -7.45
C LEU A 64 19.43 -4.78 -6.17
N GLN A 65 18.33 -5.52 -6.23
CA GLN A 65 17.48 -5.84 -5.07
C GLN A 65 18.19 -6.68 -3.99
N ARG A 66 19.32 -7.31 -4.33
CA ARG A 66 20.16 -8.00 -3.34
C ARG A 66 21.03 -7.05 -2.52
N VAL A 67 21.20 -5.82 -2.98
CA VAL A 67 22.13 -4.85 -2.40
C VAL A 67 21.44 -3.61 -1.86
N LEU A 68 20.31 -3.21 -2.48
CA LEU A 68 19.59 -1.99 -2.13
C LEU A 68 18.08 -2.29 -1.99
N PRO A 69 17.37 -1.59 -1.09
CA PRO A 69 15.92 -1.66 -1.00
C PRO A 69 15.23 -1.22 -2.31
N GLU A 70 14.09 -1.80 -2.63
CA GLU A 70 13.36 -1.56 -3.89
C GLU A 70 13.06 -0.08 -4.13
N GLN A 71 12.59 0.65 -3.12
CA GLN A 71 12.34 2.10 -3.24
C GLN A 71 13.60 2.88 -3.59
N THR A 72 14.72 2.52 -2.97
CA THR A 72 16.03 3.12 -3.22
C THR A 72 16.49 2.88 -4.65
N ILE A 73 16.23 1.68 -5.21
CA ILE A 73 16.51 1.35 -6.60
C ILE A 73 15.67 2.21 -7.54
N ASN A 74 14.36 2.32 -7.27
CA ASN A 74 13.44 3.12 -8.08
C ASN A 74 13.85 4.60 -8.11
N GLU A 75 14.24 5.16 -6.96
CA GLU A 75 14.73 6.53 -6.88
C GLU A 75 16.05 6.72 -7.62
N LEU A 76 16.99 5.78 -7.47
CA LEU A 76 18.27 5.80 -8.18
C LEU A 76 18.08 5.75 -9.70
N GLN A 77 17.17 4.91 -10.19
CA GLN A 77 16.86 4.80 -11.62
C GLN A 77 16.18 6.06 -12.18
N GLN A 78 15.28 6.69 -11.42
CA GLN A 78 14.55 7.87 -11.87
C GLN A 78 15.38 9.15 -11.80
N ARG A 79 16.19 9.30 -10.74
CA ARG A 79 16.86 10.57 -10.40
C ARG A 79 18.40 10.51 -10.50
N GLY A 80 18.96 9.32 -10.73
CA GLY A 80 20.43 9.11 -10.77
C GLY A 80 21.13 9.25 -9.42
N LYS A 81 20.38 9.52 -8.35
CA LYS A 81 20.86 9.64 -6.96
C LYS A 81 19.74 9.34 -6.00
N VAL A 82 20.10 8.90 -4.79
CA VAL A 82 19.18 8.68 -3.67
C VAL A 82 19.28 9.86 -2.71
N ALA A 83 18.13 10.40 -2.32
CA ALA A 83 18.06 11.46 -1.34
C ALA A 83 18.36 10.92 0.06
N THR A 84 18.96 11.77 0.91
CA THR A 84 19.07 11.49 2.34
C THR A 84 17.74 11.84 3.01
N GLU A 85 17.15 10.90 3.72
CA GLU A 85 15.82 11.07 4.33
C GLU A 85 15.89 10.96 5.86
N ARG A 86 15.07 11.76 6.55
CA ARG A 86 14.89 11.68 8.00
C ARG A 86 13.60 10.95 8.32
N HIS A 87 13.72 9.92 9.16
CA HIS A 87 12.59 9.14 9.64
C HIS A 87 12.40 9.38 11.14
N GLY A 88 11.17 9.68 11.55
CA GLY A 88 10.85 10.03 12.94
C GLY A 88 10.73 8.82 13.87
N MET A 89 10.22 7.70 13.36
CA MET A 89 9.92 6.49 14.13
C MET A 89 10.43 5.25 13.39
N VAL A 90 11.64 4.84 13.71
CA VAL A 90 12.29 3.64 13.14
C VAL A 90 12.74 2.74 14.28
N SER A 91 12.34 1.48 14.23
CA SER A 91 12.77 0.46 15.19
C SER A 91 13.99 -0.25 14.67
N VAL A 92 15.13 0.01 15.31
CA VAL A 92 16.41 -0.58 14.97
C VAL A 92 16.68 -1.76 15.92
N LEU A 93 16.99 -2.92 15.34
CA LEU A 93 17.33 -4.13 16.04
C LEU A 93 18.79 -4.50 15.78
N PHE A 94 19.52 -4.76 16.85
CA PHE A 94 20.84 -5.41 16.83
C PHE A 94 20.73 -6.77 17.50
N ALA A 95 21.29 -7.80 16.85
CA ALA A 95 21.44 -9.15 17.39
C ALA A 95 22.89 -9.57 17.27
N ASP A 96 23.51 -10.02 18.38
CA ASP A 96 24.94 -10.31 18.49
C ASP A 96 25.16 -11.63 19.24
N ILE A 97 26.17 -12.39 18.81
CA ILE A 97 26.52 -13.67 19.46
C ILE A 97 27.44 -13.42 20.65
N GLU A 98 26.97 -13.75 21.84
CA GLU A 98 27.77 -13.57 23.06
C GLU A 98 29.04 -14.39 23.05
N GLY A 99 30.20 -13.71 23.25
CA GLY A 99 31.50 -14.38 23.32
C GLY A 99 32.01 -14.93 22.00
N PHE A 100 31.49 -14.43 20.85
CA PHE A 100 31.84 -14.92 19.51
C PHE A 100 33.36 -14.98 19.25
N THR A 101 34.16 -14.03 19.71
CA THR A 101 35.62 -14.02 19.54
C THR A 101 36.25 -15.29 20.10
N MET A 102 35.85 -15.76 21.31
CA MET A 102 36.35 -16.98 21.90
C MET A 102 35.87 -18.23 21.14
N ILE A 103 34.64 -18.20 20.64
CA ILE A 103 34.05 -19.25 19.81
C ILE A 103 34.84 -19.38 18.52
N ALA A 104 35.13 -18.26 17.87
CA ALA A 104 35.86 -18.20 16.61
C ALA A 104 37.27 -18.78 16.71
N ASP A 105 37.97 -18.52 17.81
CA ASP A 105 39.32 -19.07 18.09
C ASP A 105 39.30 -20.57 18.32
N SER A 106 38.17 -21.17 18.69
CA SER A 106 38.06 -22.60 19.06
C SER A 106 37.54 -23.50 17.91
N ILE A 107 36.96 -22.93 16.85
CA ILE A 107 36.30 -23.66 15.75
C ILE A 107 37.12 -23.57 14.47
N ASN A 108 37.11 -24.64 13.65
CA ASN A 108 37.68 -24.60 12.31
C ASN A 108 37.03 -23.44 11.47
N PRO A 109 37.82 -22.56 10.80
CA PRO A 109 37.34 -21.41 10.10
C PRO A 109 36.26 -21.72 9.04
N GLU A 110 36.38 -22.80 8.29
CA GLU A 110 35.35 -23.17 7.28
C GLU A 110 34.01 -23.52 7.93
N ARG A 111 34.04 -24.29 9.02
CA ARG A 111 32.81 -24.63 9.77
C ARG A 111 32.18 -23.40 10.43
N LEU A 112 33.01 -22.47 10.90
CA LEU A 112 32.55 -21.23 11.47
C LEU A 112 31.79 -20.37 10.43
N ILE A 113 32.38 -20.22 9.23
CA ILE A 113 31.76 -19.46 8.14
C ILE A 113 30.45 -20.12 7.71
N ASP A 114 30.41 -21.42 7.51
CA ASP A 114 29.19 -22.17 7.17
C ASP A 114 28.10 -22.02 8.23
N SER A 115 28.47 -22.00 9.51
CA SER A 115 27.53 -21.85 10.64
C SER A 115 26.97 -20.43 10.70
N LEU A 116 27.82 -19.41 10.49
CA LEU A 116 27.40 -18.00 10.42
C LEU A 116 26.50 -17.74 9.20
N ASP A 117 26.83 -18.29 8.04
CA ASP A 117 26.03 -18.12 6.84
C ASP A 117 24.61 -18.68 7.05
N ARG A 118 24.49 -19.89 7.59
CA ARG A 118 23.20 -20.47 7.96
C ARG A 118 22.45 -19.64 9.00
N PHE A 119 23.17 -19.15 10.00
CA PHE A 119 22.58 -18.30 11.04
C PHE A 119 22.02 -17.02 10.44
N PHE A 120 22.80 -16.27 9.67
CA PHE A 120 22.34 -15.04 9.02
C PHE A 120 21.23 -15.27 8.01
N PHE A 121 21.28 -16.37 7.25
CA PHE A 121 20.21 -16.75 6.33
C PHE A 121 18.85 -16.89 7.06
N ASN A 122 18.84 -17.55 8.22
CA ASN A 122 17.62 -17.68 9.01
C ASN A 122 17.15 -16.34 9.60
N LEU A 123 18.09 -15.47 10.02
CA LEU A 123 17.73 -14.12 10.47
C LEU A 123 17.16 -13.27 9.33
N ASP A 124 17.70 -13.40 8.11
CA ASP A 124 17.18 -12.75 6.92
C ASP A 124 15.71 -13.15 6.64
N ASP A 125 15.39 -14.46 6.79
CA ASP A 125 14.02 -14.94 6.63
C ASP A 125 13.08 -14.43 7.72
N ILE A 126 13.52 -14.37 8.97
CA ILE A 126 12.74 -13.77 10.07
C ILE A 126 12.50 -12.30 9.82
N THR A 127 13.55 -11.56 9.45
CA THR A 127 13.51 -10.13 9.14
C THR A 127 12.47 -9.83 8.07
N LYS A 128 12.45 -10.60 6.98
CA LYS A 128 11.46 -10.46 5.89
C LYS A 128 10.02 -10.75 6.34
N ARG A 129 9.81 -11.79 7.15
CA ARG A 129 8.46 -12.14 7.64
C ARG A 129 7.84 -11.05 8.52
N HIS A 130 8.68 -10.25 9.16
CA HIS A 130 8.24 -9.16 10.05
C HIS A 130 8.40 -7.76 9.43
N ASP A 131 8.44 -7.64 8.10
CA ASP A 131 8.55 -6.37 7.38
C ASP A 131 9.71 -5.46 7.83
N LEU A 132 10.82 -6.07 8.24
CA LEU A 132 12.04 -5.36 8.57
C LEU A 132 13.01 -5.39 7.38
N GLU A 133 13.78 -4.32 7.23
CA GLU A 133 14.86 -4.21 6.26
C GLU A 133 16.19 -4.62 6.90
N LYS A 134 16.89 -5.58 6.29
CA LYS A 134 18.28 -5.87 6.66
C LYS A 134 19.17 -4.71 6.27
N ILE A 135 19.86 -4.12 7.22
CA ILE A 135 20.78 -3.01 6.94
C ILE A 135 22.18 -3.54 6.64
N LYS A 136 22.76 -4.28 7.56
CA LYS A 136 24.12 -4.86 7.41
C LYS A 136 24.44 -5.89 8.51
N THR A 137 25.56 -6.59 8.29
CA THR A 137 26.24 -7.33 9.35
C THR A 137 27.53 -6.59 9.74
N ILE A 138 27.90 -6.62 11.02
CA ILE A 138 29.10 -6.00 11.56
C ILE A 138 29.84 -7.08 12.37
N GLY A 139 30.73 -7.84 11.71
CA GLY A 139 31.28 -9.05 12.30
C GLY A 139 30.21 -10.12 12.49
N ASP A 140 29.99 -10.53 13.72
CA ASP A 140 28.92 -11.45 14.14
C ASP A 140 27.60 -10.76 14.51
N ALA A 141 27.58 -9.43 14.56
CA ALA A 141 26.37 -8.66 14.83
C ALA A 141 25.52 -8.50 13.57
N TYR A 142 24.22 -8.75 13.69
CA TYR A 142 23.19 -8.54 12.66
C TYR A 142 22.41 -7.28 12.97
N MET A 143 22.22 -6.42 11.97
CA MET A 143 21.47 -5.17 12.09
C MET A 143 20.34 -5.13 11.08
N CYS A 144 19.11 -4.96 11.56
CA CYS A 144 17.92 -4.68 10.74
C CYS A 144 17.09 -3.56 11.35
N ALA A 145 16.14 -3.04 10.56
CA ALA A 145 15.29 -1.93 10.99
C ALA A 145 13.91 -2.00 10.36
N GLY A 146 12.89 -1.62 11.09
CA GLY A 146 11.53 -1.41 10.61
C GLY A 146 11.19 0.06 10.51
N GLY A 147 10.33 0.43 9.53
CA GLY A 147 9.98 1.83 9.25
C GLY A 147 10.96 2.52 8.31
N VAL A 148 11.84 1.78 7.65
CA VAL A 148 12.74 2.21 6.57
C VAL A 148 12.84 1.11 5.51
N PRO A 149 13.00 1.45 4.24
CA PRO A 149 12.95 2.79 3.64
C PRO A 149 11.53 3.37 3.67
N LYS A 150 10.50 2.54 3.87
CA LYS A 150 9.10 2.94 3.93
C LYS A 150 8.65 3.02 5.38
N HIS A 151 8.03 4.16 5.74
CA HIS A 151 7.39 4.33 7.03
C HIS A 151 6.23 3.35 7.22
N ASN A 152 6.10 2.79 8.42
CA ASN A 152 4.92 2.07 8.87
C ASN A 152 4.76 2.25 10.40
N HIS A 153 3.52 2.18 10.87
CA HIS A 153 3.20 2.39 12.29
C HIS A 153 3.41 1.14 13.14
N THR A 154 3.49 -0.04 12.53
CA THR A 154 3.63 -1.32 13.25
C THR A 154 5.08 -1.72 13.52
N ASN A 155 6.06 -1.00 12.96
CA ASN A 155 7.47 -1.38 13.05
C ASN A 155 8.01 -1.64 14.48
N PRO A 156 7.55 -0.99 15.56
CA PRO A 156 8.01 -1.33 16.91
C PRO A 156 7.55 -2.73 17.36
N ILE A 157 6.32 -3.10 16.99
CA ILE A 157 5.75 -4.41 17.30
C ILE A 157 6.43 -5.49 16.44
N ASP A 158 6.58 -5.23 15.15
CA ASP A 158 7.23 -6.13 14.20
C ASP A 158 8.69 -6.42 14.59
N ALA A 159 9.43 -5.39 15.02
CA ALA A 159 10.80 -5.54 15.51
C ALA A 159 10.90 -6.40 16.78
N VAL A 160 9.96 -6.26 17.72
CA VAL A 160 9.93 -7.06 18.94
C VAL A 160 9.50 -8.50 18.64
N LEU A 161 8.52 -8.71 17.74
CA LEU A 161 8.14 -10.05 17.27
C LEU A 161 9.33 -10.76 16.60
N ALA A 162 10.03 -10.07 15.68
CA ALA A 162 11.24 -10.59 15.06
C ALA A 162 12.31 -10.97 16.09
N ALA A 163 12.54 -10.08 17.08
CA ALA A 163 13.49 -10.35 18.15
C ALA A 163 13.15 -11.60 18.98
N LEU A 164 11.88 -11.79 19.33
CA LEU A 164 11.41 -12.98 20.05
C LEU A 164 11.55 -14.24 19.19
N GLU A 165 11.23 -14.16 17.89
CA GLU A 165 11.38 -15.30 16.98
C GLU A 165 12.87 -15.66 16.75
N MET A 166 13.76 -14.66 16.65
CA MET A 166 15.21 -14.87 16.57
C MET A 166 15.74 -15.59 17.83
N GLN A 167 15.27 -15.23 19.03
CA GLN A 167 15.62 -15.93 20.27
C GLN A 167 15.12 -17.37 20.29
N GLU A 168 13.89 -17.61 19.87
CA GLU A 168 13.32 -18.95 19.82
C GLU A 168 14.04 -19.82 18.76
N HIS A 169 14.41 -19.24 17.62
CA HIS A 169 15.23 -19.92 16.61
C HIS A 169 16.59 -20.34 17.17
N MET A 170 17.28 -19.45 17.89
CA MET A 170 18.56 -19.77 18.55
C MET A 170 18.42 -20.90 19.57
N LYS A 171 17.37 -20.89 20.39
CA LYS A 171 17.08 -21.99 21.32
C LYS A 171 16.92 -23.31 20.60
N ARG A 172 16.19 -23.36 19.48
CA ARG A 172 16.02 -24.59 18.68
C ARG A 172 17.31 -25.06 18.06
N LEU A 173 18.16 -24.17 17.56
CA LEU A 173 19.49 -24.52 17.04
C LEU A 173 20.36 -25.17 18.13
N ASN A 174 20.41 -24.58 19.31
CA ASN A 174 21.18 -25.09 20.43
C ASN A 174 20.68 -26.49 20.91
N LEU A 175 19.37 -26.73 20.90
CA LEU A 175 18.79 -28.03 21.22
C LEU A 175 19.13 -29.11 20.17
N ALA A 176 19.23 -28.74 18.89
CA ALA A 176 19.54 -29.65 17.80
C ALA A 176 21.03 -30.05 17.75
N THR A 177 21.93 -29.23 18.28
CA THR A 177 23.39 -29.46 18.21
C THR A 177 23.95 -30.36 19.31
N HIS A 178 23.18 -30.96 20.19
CA HIS A 178 23.51 -32.03 21.20
C HIS A 178 24.89 -31.98 21.87
N SER A 179 25.67 -30.92 21.72
CA SER A 179 27.04 -30.78 22.21
C SER A 179 27.08 -29.63 23.22
N GLY A 180 27.15 -29.97 24.48
CA GLY A 180 27.14 -29.04 25.61
C GLY A 180 28.25 -27.97 25.63
N ASP A 181 29.22 -28.03 24.73
CA ASP A 181 30.34 -27.06 24.67
C ASP A 181 30.20 -25.96 23.59
N ASN A 182 29.18 -25.98 22.74
CA ASN A 182 29.04 -25.04 21.62
C ASN A 182 27.64 -24.41 21.52
N SER A 183 26.99 -24.11 22.64
CA SER A 183 25.73 -23.35 22.61
C SER A 183 26.03 -21.87 22.43
N TRP A 184 25.45 -21.29 21.38
CA TRP A 184 25.56 -19.83 21.11
C TRP A 184 24.50 -19.07 21.89
N GLY A 185 24.93 -18.06 22.66
CA GLY A 185 24.04 -17.11 23.30
C GLY A 185 23.77 -15.95 22.35
N LEU A 186 22.50 -15.61 22.13
CA LEU A 186 22.12 -14.46 21.31
C LEU A 186 21.65 -13.31 22.20
N ARG A 187 22.31 -12.16 22.14
CA ARG A 187 21.84 -10.92 22.75
C ARG A 187 21.10 -10.11 21.71
N ILE A 188 19.93 -9.58 22.06
CA ILE A 188 19.17 -8.72 21.16
C ILE A 188 18.80 -7.42 21.86
N GLY A 189 19.04 -6.30 21.16
CA GLY A 189 18.64 -4.95 21.58
C GLY A 189 17.77 -4.26 20.55
N VAL A 190 16.66 -3.67 20.99
CA VAL A 190 15.76 -2.91 20.11
C VAL A 190 15.56 -1.49 20.66
N ASN A 191 15.66 -0.52 19.76
CA ASN A 191 15.32 0.86 20.08
C ASN A 191 14.55 1.49 18.94
N THR A 192 13.45 2.17 19.28
CA THR A 192 12.68 2.98 18.34
C THR A 192 13.08 4.44 18.48
N GLY A 193 13.31 5.15 17.38
CA GLY A 193 13.71 6.56 17.41
C GLY A 193 14.01 7.13 16.05
N GLN A 194 14.52 8.38 16.05
CA GLN A 194 14.87 9.07 14.81
C GLN A 194 16.15 8.51 14.20
N VAL A 195 16.12 8.32 12.88
CA VAL A 195 17.28 7.96 12.07
C VAL A 195 17.32 8.78 10.78
N ILE A 196 18.48 8.79 10.15
CA ILE A 196 18.69 9.31 8.80
C ILE A 196 19.07 8.12 7.93
N SER A 197 18.39 7.92 6.80
CA SER A 197 18.73 6.91 5.82
C SER A 197 19.39 7.52 4.60
N GLY A 198 20.16 6.72 3.87
CA GLY A 198 20.76 7.14 2.60
C GLY A 198 21.66 6.08 2.00
N VAL A 199 22.14 6.35 0.78
CA VAL A 199 23.11 5.52 0.09
C VAL A 199 24.47 6.18 0.12
N VAL A 200 25.48 5.44 0.55
CA VAL A 200 26.86 5.88 0.59
C VAL A 200 27.74 4.99 -0.28
N GLY A 201 28.87 5.54 -0.71
CA GLY A 201 29.83 4.88 -1.57
C GLY A 201 29.77 5.38 -3.02
N ARG A 202 30.90 5.29 -3.73
CA ARG A 202 31.00 5.63 -5.14
C ARG A 202 31.01 4.37 -6.01
N ASP A 203 31.89 3.45 -5.69
CA ASP A 203 32.09 2.21 -6.47
C ASP A 203 31.32 1.02 -5.86
N LYS A 204 31.11 1.04 -4.55
CA LYS A 204 30.27 0.09 -3.81
C LYS A 204 29.21 0.87 -3.08
N LEU A 205 28.02 0.88 -3.65
CA LEU A 205 26.85 1.50 -3.04
C LEU A 205 26.37 0.64 -1.85
N SER A 206 26.06 1.29 -0.74
CA SER A 206 25.48 0.66 0.43
C SER A 206 24.38 1.54 1.00
N TYR A 207 23.18 0.98 1.16
CA TYR A 207 22.13 1.61 1.93
C TYR A 207 22.43 1.45 3.41
N ASP A 208 22.38 2.53 4.15
CA ASP A 208 22.65 2.52 5.60
C ASP A 208 21.79 3.54 6.34
N ILE A 209 21.74 3.41 7.67
CA ILE A 209 21.03 4.33 8.55
C ILE A 209 21.94 4.84 9.66
N TRP A 210 21.75 6.11 10.03
CA TRP A 210 22.58 6.80 11.04
C TRP A 210 21.69 7.56 12.01
N GLY A 211 22.24 7.84 13.17
CA GLY A 211 21.62 8.73 14.16
C GLY A 211 21.66 8.21 15.57
N SER A 212 21.06 8.99 16.46
CA SER A 212 21.01 8.64 17.88
C SER A 212 20.16 7.40 18.16
N GLY A 213 19.15 7.13 17.30
CA GLY A 213 18.32 5.94 17.38
C GLY A 213 19.12 4.66 17.17
N VAL A 214 19.99 4.63 16.15
CA VAL A 214 20.89 3.51 15.84
C VAL A 214 21.87 3.26 17.00
N ASN A 215 22.52 4.33 17.47
CA ASN A 215 23.48 4.23 18.57
C ASN A 215 22.84 3.69 19.85
N LEU A 216 21.59 4.08 20.14
CA LEU A 216 20.89 3.60 21.32
C LEU A 216 20.48 2.12 21.17
N ALA A 217 20.08 1.68 19.98
CA ALA A 217 19.77 0.28 19.69
C ALA A 217 21.01 -0.63 19.93
N SER A 218 22.18 -0.23 19.45
CA SER A 218 23.44 -0.93 19.74
C SER A 218 23.75 -0.98 21.25
N ARG A 219 23.36 0.07 22.01
CA ARG A 219 23.52 0.07 23.48
C ARG A 219 22.48 -0.84 24.18
N MET A 220 21.27 -0.97 23.61
CA MET A 220 20.30 -1.94 24.12
C MET A 220 20.84 -3.35 23.97
N GLU A 221 21.45 -3.69 22.84
CA GLU A 221 22.10 -4.97 22.60
C GLU A 221 23.24 -5.20 23.61
N SER A 222 24.25 -4.32 23.65
CA SER A 222 25.46 -4.49 24.46
C SER A 222 25.22 -4.43 25.99
N SER A 223 24.09 -3.87 26.42
CA SER A 223 23.62 -3.90 27.82
C SER A 223 22.63 -5.05 28.07
N GLY A 224 22.34 -5.85 27.06
CA GLY A 224 21.45 -7.00 27.14
C GLY A 224 22.08 -8.23 27.81
N GLU A 225 21.31 -9.29 27.88
CA GLU A 225 21.73 -10.61 28.36
C GLU A 225 21.41 -11.67 27.28
N ALA A 226 22.25 -12.67 27.15
CA ALA A 226 22.01 -13.77 26.21
C ALA A 226 20.66 -14.46 26.50
N GLY A 227 19.95 -14.79 25.45
CA GLY A 227 18.62 -15.38 25.54
C GLY A 227 17.48 -14.40 25.86
N ARG A 228 17.77 -13.09 25.99
CA ARG A 228 16.79 -12.05 26.31
C ARG A 228 16.72 -10.97 25.21
N VAL A 229 15.57 -10.30 25.11
CA VAL A 229 15.37 -9.14 24.26
C VAL A 229 15.31 -7.89 25.15
N ASN A 230 16.26 -6.97 24.97
CA ASN A 230 16.37 -5.74 25.73
C ASN A 230 15.90 -4.55 24.90
N ILE A 231 14.95 -3.77 25.44
CA ILE A 231 14.35 -2.64 24.73
C ILE A 231 14.48 -1.35 25.51
N SER A 232 14.51 -0.23 24.79
CA SER A 232 14.50 1.11 25.38
C SER A 232 13.13 1.46 25.97
N TYR A 233 13.08 2.48 26.84
CA TYR A 233 11.85 3.03 27.38
C TYR A 233 10.87 3.45 26.30
N TYR A 234 11.35 4.14 25.26
CA TYR A 234 10.47 4.60 24.19
C TYR A 234 9.87 3.44 23.39
N THR A 235 10.66 2.43 23.06
CA THR A 235 10.14 1.19 22.44
C THR A 235 9.09 0.52 23.35
N HIS A 236 9.40 0.40 24.66
CA HIS A 236 8.44 -0.15 25.62
C HIS A 236 7.10 0.58 25.61
N MET A 237 7.09 1.91 25.55
CA MET A 237 5.83 2.69 25.50
C MET A 237 4.99 2.38 24.27
N LEU A 238 5.62 2.04 23.14
CA LEU A 238 4.93 1.70 21.90
C LEU A 238 4.42 0.25 21.86
N VAL A 239 5.06 -0.65 22.62
CA VAL A 239 4.75 -2.09 22.53
C VAL A 239 4.05 -2.67 23.78
N LYS A 240 3.93 -1.92 24.86
CA LYS A 240 3.41 -2.36 26.17
C LYS A 240 1.99 -2.93 26.13
N ASP A 241 1.18 -2.59 25.11
CA ASP A 241 -0.17 -3.09 24.96
C ASP A 241 -0.22 -4.47 24.29
N PHE A 242 0.92 -4.95 23.75
CA PHE A 242 1.09 -6.21 23.08
C PHE A 242 1.95 -7.21 23.85
N PHE A 243 2.93 -6.70 24.62
CA PHE A 243 3.95 -7.53 25.26
C PHE A 243 4.05 -7.28 26.76
N ASP A 244 4.32 -8.34 27.49
CA ASP A 244 4.75 -8.25 28.89
C ASP A 244 6.22 -7.91 28.92
N CYS A 245 6.59 -6.98 29.81
CA CYS A 245 7.95 -6.46 29.91
C CYS A 245 8.38 -6.25 31.37
N THR A 246 9.54 -6.76 31.71
CA THR A 246 10.17 -6.56 33.03
C THR A 246 11.10 -5.34 33.02
N CYS A 247 10.82 -4.37 33.89
CA CYS A 247 11.66 -3.17 34.04
C CYS A 247 13.02 -3.52 34.67
N ARG A 248 14.11 -3.12 34.01
CA ARG A 248 15.49 -3.29 34.51
C ARG A 248 15.99 -2.09 35.34
N GLY A 249 15.19 -1.03 35.42
CA GLY A 249 15.61 0.25 35.98
C GLY A 249 16.46 1.08 35.03
N GLU A 250 17.17 2.05 35.58
CA GLU A 250 18.08 2.92 34.83
C GLU A 250 19.48 2.31 34.74
N MET A 251 19.93 2.07 33.54
CA MET A 251 21.24 1.47 33.22
C MET A 251 22.18 2.55 32.67
N PRO A 252 23.48 2.56 33.07
CA PRO A 252 24.45 3.49 32.51
C PRO A 252 24.71 3.18 31.03
N VAL A 253 24.63 4.21 30.19
CA VAL A 253 24.88 4.12 28.75
C VAL A 253 25.95 5.11 28.35
N LYS A 254 27.00 4.63 27.69
CA LYS A 254 28.13 5.46 27.24
C LYS A 254 27.62 6.64 26.40
N ASN A 255 28.00 7.86 26.79
CA ASN A 255 27.64 9.13 26.14
C ASN A 255 26.12 9.50 26.16
N LYS A 256 25.28 8.80 26.95
CA LYS A 256 23.84 9.06 27.06
C LYS A 256 23.35 9.16 28.51
N GLY A 257 24.25 8.98 29.49
CA GLY A 257 23.89 8.99 30.93
C GLY A 257 23.17 7.69 31.31
N ARG A 258 22.12 7.81 32.11
CA ARG A 258 21.29 6.66 32.54
C ARG A 258 20.05 6.56 31.68
N VAL A 259 19.76 5.36 31.16
CA VAL A 259 18.61 5.08 30.28
C VAL A 259 17.81 3.94 30.90
N LYS A 260 16.50 4.13 31.00
CA LYS A 260 15.58 3.11 31.47
C LYS A 260 15.39 2.04 30.41
N MET A 261 15.59 0.76 30.82
CA MET A 261 15.54 -0.40 29.94
C MET A 261 14.52 -1.41 30.42
N TYR A 262 14.07 -2.27 29.50
CA TYR A 262 13.12 -3.33 29.79
C TYR A 262 13.54 -4.61 29.06
N PHE A 263 13.33 -5.75 29.70
CA PHE A 263 13.30 -7.01 29.00
C PHE A 263 11.90 -7.32 28.51
N VAL A 264 11.78 -7.80 27.30
CA VAL A 264 10.53 -8.36 26.77
C VAL A 264 10.45 -9.81 27.23
N ASP A 265 9.39 -10.14 27.96
CA ASP A 265 9.17 -11.48 28.51
C ASP A 265 8.35 -12.35 27.54
N GLY A 266 7.52 -11.74 26.69
CA GLY A 266 6.72 -12.41 25.66
C GLY A 266 5.50 -11.60 25.28
N ILE A 267 4.69 -12.15 24.39
CA ILE A 267 3.35 -11.63 24.05
C ILE A 267 2.46 -11.81 25.28
N LYS A 268 1.62 -10.81 25.58
CA LYS A 268 0.65 -10.90 26.68
C LYS A 268 -0.20 -12.18 26.58
N PRO A 269 -0.52 -12.85 27.69
CA PRO A 269 -1.26 -14.11 27.67
C PRO A 269 -2.59 -14.05 26.91
N GLU A 270 -3.34 -12.96 27.06
CA GLU A 270 -4.63 -12.73 26.36
C GLU A 270 -4.47 -12.51 24.86
N LEU A 271 -3.26 -12.17 24.38
CA LEU A 271 -2.92 -11.95 22.99
C LEU A 271 -2.12 -13.13 22.37
N SER A 272 -1.82 -14.14 23.15
CA SER A 272 -1.06 -15.32 22.76
C SER A 272 -1.98 -16.53 22.54
N GLN A 273 -1.66 -17.35 21.53
CA GLN A 273 -2.47 -18.50 21.13
C GLN A 273 -2.59 -19.57 22.24
N ASP A 274 -1.55 -19.78 23.01
CA ASP A 274 -1.47 -20.82 24.06
C ASP A 274 -1.24 -20.23 25.46
N GLY A 275 -1.30 -18.91 25.60
CA GLY A 275 -0.95 -18.19 26.82
C GLY A 275 0.54 -18.21 27.19
N LYS A 276 1.40 -18.76 26.31
CA LYS A 276 2.87 -18.89 26.57
C LYS A 276 3.69 -17.71 26.06
N GLY A 277 3.05 -16.75 25.40
CA GLY A 277 3.72 -15.53 24.97
C GLY A 277 4.61 -15.66 23.72
N LEU A 278 4.48 -16.76 22.95
CA LEU A 278 5.34 -17.01 21.78
C LEU A 278 4.63 -16.78 20.44
N THR A 279 3.36 -17.17 20.35
CA THR A 279 2.61 -17.13 19.08
C THR A 279 1.41 -16.20 19.21
N PRO A 280 1.28 -15.18 18.33
CA PRO A 280 0.11 -14.30 18.30
C PRO A 280 -1.20 -15.05 18.09
N ASN A 281 -2.28 -14.61 18.75
CA ASN A 281 -3.64 -15.06 18.48
C ASN A 281 -4.40 -14.09 17.58
N ARG A 282 -5.70 -14.39 17.30
CA ARG A 282 -6.56 -13.56 16.46
C ARG A 282 -6.69 -12.13 17.01
N LEU A 283 -6.78 -11.95 18.33
CA LEU A 283 -6.92 -10.62 18.94
C LEU A 283 -5.65 -9.78 18.77
N PHE A 284 -4.47 -10.40 18.88
CA PHE A 284 -3.19 -9.74 18.55
C PHE A 284 -3.20 -9.24 17.11
N THR A 285 -3.56 -10.12 16.16
CA THR A 285 -3.59 -9.80 14.73
C THR A 285 -4.56 -8.66 14.45
N LEU A 286 -5.75 -8.67 15.05
CA LEU A 286 -6.73 -7.59 14.89
C LEU A 286 -6.20 -6.25 15.40
N LYS A 287 -5.62 -6.22 16.62
CA LYS A 287 -5.01 -5.00 17.16
C LYS A 287 -3.86 -4.48 16.27
N LEU A 288 -3.06 -5.38 15.71
CA LEU A 288 -2.00 -5.01 14.78
C LEU A 288 -2.56 -4.43 13.47
N GLN A 289 -3.63 -5.03 12.94
CA GLN A 289 -4.31 -4.51 11.75
C GLN A 289 -4.98 -3.14 11.99
N GLN A 290 -5.51 -2.88 13.18
CA GLN A 290 -6.02 -1.57 13.57
C GLN A 290 -4.92 -0.49 13.54
N LEU A 291 -3.68 -0.83 13.94
CA LEU A 291 -2.53 0.08 13.77
C LEU A 291 -2.12 0.22 12.30
N ARG A 292 -2.12 -0.87 11.51
CA ARG A 292 -1.86 -0.83 10.07
C ARG A 292 -2.87 -0.01 9.29
N LEU A 293 -4.09 0.13 9.79
CA LEU A 293 -5.10 0.98 9.17
C LEU A 293 -4.60 2.43 9.04
N LEU A 294 -3.74 2.93 9.94
CA LEU A 294 -3.11 4.24 9.81
C LEU A 294 -2.23 4.32 8.54
N ASP A 295 -1.49 3.25 8.25
CA ASP A 295 -0.66 3.18 7.04
C ASP A 295 -1.51 3.09 5.76
N VAL A 296 -2.67 2.42 5.84
CA VAL A 296 -3.67 2.35 4.75
C VAL A 296 -4.30 3.72 4.52
N GLU A 297 -4.63 4.44 5.58
CA GLU A 297 -5.15 5.81 5.55
C GLU A 297 -4.15 6.74 4.89
N ASP A 298 -2.89 6.77 5.35
CA ASP A 298 -1.81 7.55 4.74
C ASP A 298 -1.65 7.22 3.26
N TYR A 299 -1.69 5.95 2.87
CA TYR A 299 -1.59 5.52 1.48
C TYR A 299 -2.75 6.04 0.63
N ALA A 300 -4.00 5.83 1.07
CA ALA A 300 -5.18 6.21 0.32
C ALA A 300 -5.29 7.74 0.17
N LEU A 301 -5.07 8.49 1.25
CA LEU A 301 -5.13 9.95 1.24
C LEU A 301 -4.02 10.55 0.36
N ASN A 302 -2.78 10.06 0.47
CA ASN A 302 -1.69 10.50 -0.41
C ASN A 302 -1.98 10.21 -1.90
N LEU A 303 -2.61 9.07 -2.20
CA LEU A 303 -2.97 8.73 -3.57
C LEU A 303 -4.02 9.70 -4.12
N LEU A 304 -5.04 10.02 -3.32
CA LEU A 304 -6.06 11.00 -3.66
C LEU A 304 -5.47 12.41 -3.81
N GLU A 305 -4.72 12.90 -2.83
CA GLU A 305 -4.13 14.24 -2.85
C GLU A 305 -3.26 14.52 -4.07
N ASN A 306 -2.50 13.52 -4.53
CA ASN A 306 -1.55 13.68 -5.62
C ASN A 306 -2.11 13.38 -7.02
N ASN A 307 -3.27 12.71 -7.13
CA ASN A 307 -3.73 12.20 -8.42
C ASN A 307 -5.19 12.59 -8.77
N LEU A 308 -5.98 13.10 -7.82
CA LEU A 308 -7.34 13.56 -8.16
C LEU A 308 -7.31 14.71 -9.16
N PRO A 309 -8.17 14.67 -10.19
CA PRO A 309 -8.41 15.81 -11.06
C PRO A 309 -8.85 17.05 -10.28
N SER A 310 -8.34 18.21 -10.64
CA SER A 310 -8.62 19.48 -9.94
C SER A 310 -10.06 20.00 -10.09
N ASP A 311 -10.86 19.39 -10.95
CA ASP A 311 -12.27 19.68 -11.21
C ASP A 311 -13.23 18.80 -10.38
N LEU A 312 -12.72 17.99 -9.45
CA LEU A 312 -13.50 17.24 -8.47
C LEU A 312 -13.67 18.08 -7.19
N TYR A 313 -14.75 18.86 -7.16
CA TYR A 313 -15.02 19.77 -6.05
C TYR A 313 -15.71 19.07 -4.88
N TYR A 314 -16.47 17.99 -5.15
CA TYR A 314 -17.19 17.20 -4.16
C TYR A 314 -16.43 15.90 -3.83
N HIS A 315 -16.13 15.06 -4.84
CA HIS A 315 -15.40 13.79 -4.66
C HIS A 315 -13.91 14.05 -4.45
N ASN A 316 -13.54 14.46 -3.23
CA ASN A 316 -12.18 14.84 -2.83
C ASN A 316 -11.82 14.26 -1.48
N VAL A 317 -10.60 14.48 -1.02
CA VAL A 317 -10.07 13.99 0.28
C VAL A 317 -11.01 14.29 1.45
N LYS A 318 -11.66 15.48 1.45
CA LYS A 318 -12.59 15.84 2.53
C LYS A 318 -13.81 14.92 2.55
N HIS A 319 -14.40 14.61 1.39
CA HIS A 319 -15.52 13.68 1.30
C HIS A 319 -15.12 12.28 1.79
N THR A 320 -13.98 11.76 1.34
CA THR A 320 -13.45 10.47 1.82
C THR A 320 -13.31 10.43 3.35
N LEU A 321 -12.78 11.50 3.96
CA LEU A 321 -12.65 11.59 5.42
C LEU A 321 -14.00 11.75 6.13
N ASP A 322 -14.96 12.47 5.53
CA ASP A 322 -16.33 12.57 6.05
C ASP A 322 -16.98 11.18 6.06
N VAL A 323 -16.91 10.42 4.97
CA VAL A 323 -17.43 9.05 4.86
C VAL A 323 -16.72 8.10 5.84
N TYR A 324 -15.41 8.16 5.93
CA TYR A 324 -14.62 7.36 6.88
C TYR A 324 -15.05 7.58 8.33
N THR A 325 -15.27 8.84 8.71
CA THR A 325 -15.68 9.21 10.06
C THR A 325 -17.13 8.77 10.34
N GLN A 326 -18.02 8.96 9.38
CA GLN A 326 -19.43 8.58 9.54
C GLN A 326 -19.62 7.06 9.53
N ALA A 327 -18.88 6.33 8.69
CA ALA A 327 -18.90 4.88 8.68
C ALA A 327 -18.48 4.30 10.05
N GLU A 328 -17.45 4.85 10.69
CA GLU A 328 -17.05 4.46 12.04
C GLU A 328 -18.13 4.79 13.07
N LEU A 329 -18.70 6.00 13.04
CA LEU A 329 -19.72 6.45 13.99
C LEU A 329 -20.98 5.60 13.88
N ILE A 330 -21.51 5.42 12.68
CA ILE A 330 -22.70 4.60 12.44
C ILE A 330 -22.41 3.14 12.83
N GLY A 331 -21.28 2.59 12.40
CA GLY A 331 -20.88 1.21 12.71
C GLY A 331 -20.81 0.93 14.22
N ARG A 332 -20.22 1.84 15.00
CA ARG A 332 -20.18 1.71 16.47
C ARG A 332 -21.57 1.76 17.11
N ASN A 333 -22.44 2.64 16.63
CA ASN A 333 -23.79 2.78 17.16
C ASN A 333 -24.69 1.58 16.79
N GLU A 334 -24.49 1.01 15.59
CA GLU A 334 -25.18 -0.22 15.15
C GLU A 334 -24.57 -1.49 15.78
N GLY A 335 -23.50 -1.36 16.58
CA GLY A 335 -22.91 -2.46 17.35
C GLY A 335 -22.14 -3.48 16.53
N VAL A 336 -21.54 -3.08 15.39
CA VAL A 336 -20.70 -3.98 14.59
C VAL A 336 -19.41 -4.37 15.35
N SER A 337 -18.85 -5.52 14.99
CA SER A 337 -17.62 -6.00 15.61
C SER A 337 -16.41 -5.10 15.24
N GLU A 338 -15.34 -5.15 16.03
CA GLU A 338 -14.09 -4.42 15.71
C GLU A 338 -13.46 -4.90 14.40
N GLU A 339 -13.67 -6.16 13.98
CA GLU A 339 -13.24 -6.67 12.68
C GLU A 339 -14.07 -6.07 11.54
N ASP A 340 -15.39 -6.02 11.70
CA ASP A 340 -16.27 -5.40 10.72
C ASP A 340 -16.03 -3.90 10.63
N LEU A 341 -15.72 -3.25 11.74
CA LEU A 341 -15.37 -1.84 11.79
C LEU A 341 -14.06 -1.55 11.03
N LEU A 342 -13.06 -2.43 11.16
CA LEU A 342 -11.82 -2.35 10.36
C LEU A 342 -12.12 -2.43 8.85
N ILE A 343 -12.96 -3.41 8.43
CA ILE A 343 -13.35 -3.59 7.03
C ILE A 343 -14.12 -2.37 6.52
N LEU A 344 -15.07 -1.88 7.30
CA LEU A 344 -15.90 -0.72 6.97
C LEU A 344 -15.08 0.55 6.77
N ARG A 345 -14.17 0.86 7.72
CA ARG A 345 -13.29 2.01 7.65
C ARG A 345 -12.34 1.92 6.45
N THR A 346 -11.81 0.72 6.19
CA THR A 346 -10.97 0.48 5.02
C THR A 346 -11.76 0.72 3.72
N ALA A 347 -13.00 0.22 3.62
CA ALA A 347 -13.83 0.45 2.45
C ALA A 347 -14.12 1.94 2.22
N ALA A 348 -14.41 2.69 3.28
CA ALA A 348 -14.62 4.13 3.22
C ALA A 348 -13.41 4.92 2.68
N LEU A 349 -12.17 4.48 2.97
CA LEU A 349 -10.98 5.10 2.40
C LEU A 349 -10.83 4.88 0.89
N PHE A 350 -11.38 3.79 0.37
CA PHE A 350 -11.19 3.39 -1.03
C PHE A 350 -12.43 3.55 -1.92
N HIS A 351 -13.62 3.88 -1.37
CA HIS A 351 -14.87 3.86 -2.14
C HIS A 351 -14.81 4.73 -3.40
N ASP A 352 -14.21 5.91 -3.30
CA ASP A 352 -14.09 6.90 -4.37
C ASP A 352 -12.69 7.00 -4.99
N ILE A 353 -11.74 6.14 -4.56
CA ILE A 353 -10.34 6.27 -4.99
C ILE A 353 -10.17 6.11 -6.50
N GLY A 354 -11.09 5.44 -7.16
CA GLY A 354 -11.05 5.23 -8.61
C GLY A 354 -11.26 6.50 -9.44
N HIS A 355 -11.76 7.59 -8.84
CA HIS A 355 -11.87 8.90 -9.48
C HIS A 355 -10.52 9.49 -9.93
N ILE A 356 -9.41 8.97 -9.43
CA ILE A 356 -8.07 9.33 -9.95
C ILE A 356 -7.86 8.91 -11.41
N ALA A 357 -8.66 7.98 -11.93
CA ALA A 357 -8.51 7.45 -13.28
C ALA A 357 -9.75 7.62 -14.17
N ASP A 358 -10.96 7.39 -13.65
CA ASP A 358 -12.20 7.53 -14.41
C ASP A 358 -13.38 7.89 -13.51
N TYR A 359 -14.26 8.76 -14.01
CA TYR A 359 -15.41 9.24 -13.25
C TYR A 359 -16.58 8.24 -13.24
N GLN A 360 -16.79 7.50 -14.33
CA GLN A 360 -17.98 6.66 -14.51
C GLN A 360 -17.82 5.25 -14.00
N THR A 361 -16.60 4.76 -13.94
CA THR A 361 -16.24 3.38 -13.51
C THR A 361 -15.33 3.39 -12.29
N HIS A 362 -15.46 4.44 -11.44
CA HIS A 362 -14.58 4.63 -10.30
C HIS A 362 -14.65 3.51 -9.27
N GLU A 363 -15.81 2.87 -9.06
CA GLU A 363 -15.96 1.78 -8.11
C GLU A 363 -15.16 0.55 -8.55
N GLU A 364 -15.23 0.15 -9.84
CA GLU A 364 -14.47 -0.96 -10.38
C GLU A 364 -12.96 -0.70 -10.39
N ILE A 365 -12.58 0.55 -10.64
CA ILE A 365 -11.18 0.98 -10.56
C ILE A 365 -10.73 0.98 -9.09
N GLY A 366 -11.57 1.50 -8.19
CA GLY A 366 -11.36 1.48 -6.74
C GLY A 366 -11.11 0.09 -6.20
N VAL A 367 -11.92 -0.89 -6.60
CA VAL A 367 -11.74 -2.30 -6.26
C VAL A 367 -10.36 -2.84 -6.70
N ARG A 368 -9.90 -2.49 -7.90
CA ARG A 368 -8.57 -2.94 -8.38
C ARG A 368 -7.44 -2.33 -7.57
N ILE A 369 -7.48 -1.00 -7.36
CA ILE A 369 -6.49 -0.28 -6.56
C ILE A 369 -6.45 -0.81 -5.13
N CYS A 370 -7.63 -0.99 -4.52
CA CYS A 370 -7.80 -1.52 -3.18
C CYS A 370 -7.21 -2.94 -3.06
N SER A 371 -7.56 -3.86 -3.98
CA SER A 371 -7.07 -5.23 -3.95
C SER A 371 -5.55 -5.32 -4.01
N ASP A 372 -4.93 -4.55 -4.89
CA ASP A 372 -3.46 -4.52 -5.03
C ASP A 372 -2.77 -3.89 -3.81
N ALA A 373 -3.37 -2.85 -3.23
CA ALA A 373 -2.83 -2.16 -2.08
C ALA A 373 -2.92 -3.00 -0.80
N LEU A 374 -4.09 -3.58 -0.49
CA LEU A 374 -4.35 -4.26 0.76
C LEU A 374 -3.53 -5.55 0.95
N LEU A 375 -3.10 -6.20 -0.14
CA LEU A 375 -2.12 -7.30 -0.07
C LEU A 375 -0.82 -6.86 0.61
N ARG A 376 -0.35 -5.65 0.34
CA ARG A 376 0.87 -5.07 0.93
C ARG A 376 0.71 -4.71 2.40
N PHE A 377 -0.54 -4.53 2.86
CA PHE A 377 -0.89 -4.24 4.25
C PHE A 377 -1.37 -5.48 5.01
N HIS A 378 -1.06 -6.68 4.49
CA HIS A 378 -1.34 -7.98 5.11
C HIS A 378 -2.82 -8.25 5.42
N TYR A 379 -3.73 -7.70 4.61
CA TYR A 379 -5.13 -8.10 4.67
C TYR A 379 -5.28 -9.50 4.07
N THR A 380 -6.12 -10.31 4.69
CA THR A 380 -6.44 -11.64 4.16
C THR A 380 -7.31 -11.54 2.89
N PRO A 381 -7.31 -12.57 2.02
CA PRO A 381 -8.17 -12.58 0.83
C PRO A 381 -9.65 -12.36 1.15
N ASP A 382 -10.15 -12.90 2.29
CA ASP A 382 -11.53 -12.72 2.72
C ASP A 382 -11.80 -11.26 3.15
N GLN A 383 -10.87 -10.62 3.84
CA GLN A 383 -10.97 -9.21 4.21
C GLN A 383 -10.96 -8.31 2.96
N ILE A 384 -10.05 -8.57 2.02
CA ILE A 384 -9.99 -7.83 0.76
C ILE A 384 -11.30 -7.96 -0.01
N LYS A 385 -11.85 -9.18 -0.11
CA LYS A 385 -13.13 -9.42 -0.76
C LYS A 385 -14.27 -8.67 -0.07
N ALA A 386 -14.29 -8.65 1.27
CA ALA A 386 -15.31 -7.92 2.04
C ALA A 386 -15.22 -6.41 1.79
N VAL A 387 -14.02 -5.82 1.81
CA VAL A 387 -13.78 -4.41 1.48
C VAL A 387 -14.25 -4.09 0.05
N CYS A 388 -13.87 -4.92 -0.93
CA CYS A 388 -14.27 -4.74 -2.33
C CYS A 388 -15.80 -4.79 -2.52
N ASN A 389 -16.50 -5.68 -1.80
CA ASN A 389 -17.95 -5.74 -1.85
C ASN A 389 -18.59 -4.45 -1.31
N LEU A 390 -18.03 -3.88 -0.25
CA LEU A 390 -18.52 -2.61 0.31
C LEU A 390 -18.27 -1.43 -0.64
N ILE A 391 -17.13 -1.38 -1.33
CA ILE A 391 -16.88 -0.38 -2.39
C ILE A 391 -17.93 -0.51 -3.49
N MET A 392 -18.21 -1.72 -3.96
CA MET A 392 -19.23 -1.93 -5.00
C MET A 392 -20.67 -1.64 -4.52
N ALA A 393 -20.94 -1.70 -3.22
CA ALA A 393 -22.25 -1.40 -2.67
C ALA A 393 -22.61 0.09 -2.75
N THR A 394 -21.63 1.00 -2.87
CA THR A 394 -21.85 2.44 -3.07
C THR A 394 -22.26 2.79 -4.50
N LYS A 395 -22.10 1.86 -5.44
CA LYS A 395 -22.43 2.08 -6.85
C LYS A 395 -23.93 2.32 -7.06
N MET A 396 -24.25 3.45 -7.68
CA MET A 396 -25.64 3.84 -7.94
C MET A 396 -26.26 3.06 -9.11
N PRO A 397 -27.55 2.63 -9.01
CA PRO A 397 -28.43 2.73 -7.86
C PRO A 397 -28.07 1.73 -6.74
N VAL A 398 -28.00 2.19 -5.49
CA VAL A 398 -27.59 1.37 -4.35
C VAL A 398 -28.69 0.36 -3.95
N HIS A 399 -28.26 -0.88 -3.66
CA HIS A 399 -29.15 -1.95 -3.18
C HIS A 399 -28.46 -2.73 -2.02
N PRO A 400 -28.23 -2.09 -0.87
CA PRO A 400 -27.51 -2.73 0.23
C PRO A 400 -28.34 -3.85 0.87
N GLU A 401 -27.74 -5.04 0.99
CA GLU A 401 -28.36 -6.23 1.60
C GLU A 401 -27.89 -6.43 3.04
N THR A 402 -26.59 -6.36 3.26
CA THR A 402 -25.96 -6.57 4.57
C THR A 402 -25.95 -5.30 5.43
N LEU A 403 -25.75 -5.46 6.73
CA LEU A 403 -25.62 -4.32 7.65
C LEU A 403 -24.45 -3.41 7.26
N LEU A 404 -23.29 -3.97 6.90
CA LEU A 404 -22.11 -3.19 6.52
C LEU A 404 -22.33 -2.40 5.22
N GLU A 405 -23.01 -2.99 4.23
CA GLU A 405 -23.40 -2.28 3.00
C GLU A 405 -24.37 -1.13 3.31
N LYS A 406 -25.32 -1.32 4.21
CA LYS A 406 -26.23 -0.27 4.66
C LYS A 406 -25.48 0.88 5.31
N ILE A 407 -24.50 0.56 6.17
CA ILE A 407 -23.70 1.56 6.88
C ILE A 407 -22.87 2.38 5.91
N ILE A 408 -22.17 1.74 4.93
CA ILE A 408 -21.33 2.48 3.99
C ILE A 408 -22.16 3.37 3.06
N CYS A 409 -23.33 2.90 2.59
CA CYS A 409 -24.24 3.71 1.78
C CYS A 409 -24.82 4.90 2.56
N ASP A 410 -25.17 4.72 3.83
CA ASP A 410 -25.65 5.79 4.69
C ASP A 410 -24.54 6.81 5.00
N ALA A 411 -23.31 6.35 5.21
CA ALA A 411 -22.15 7.19 5.45
C ALA A 411 -21.81 8.05 4.24
N ASP A 412 -21.86 7.48 3.05
CA ASP A 412 -21.61 8.19 1.78
C ASP A 412 -22.67 9.27 1.52
N CYS A 413 -23.93 8.99 1.87
CA CYS A 413 -25.06 9.91 1.75
C CYS A 413 -25.33 10.75 3.02
N ASP A 414 -24.45 10.74 4.02
CA ASP A 414 -24.64 11.45 5.30
C ASP A 414 -24.92 12.94 5.12
N TYR A 415 -24.27 13.57 4.14
CA TYR A 415 -24.40 15.02 3.88
C TYR A 415 -25.83 15.46 3.55
N LEU A 416 -26.72 14.58 3.08
CA LEU A 416 -28.09 14.89 2.71
C LEU A 416 -28.93 15.39 3.92
N GLY A 417 -28.60 14.94 5.12
CA GLY A 417 -29.26 15.35 6.36
C GLY A 417 -28.40 16.27 7.24
N ARG A 418 -27.33 16.87 6.70
CA ARG A 418 -26.47 17.81 7.45
C ARG A 418 -26.93 19.25 7.28
N ASP A 419 -26.55 20.10 8.22
CA ASP A 419 -26.85 21.54 8.17
C ASP A 419 -26.14 22.24 6.99
N ASP A 420 -24.98 21.71 6.59
CA ASP A 420 -24.17 22.20 5.46
C ASP A 420 -24.55 21.55 4.11
N TYR A 421 -25.74 20.94 4.00
CA TYR A 421 -26.22 20.30 2.78
C TYR A 421 -26.08 21.19 1.53
N ILE A 422 -26.58 22.44 1.57
CA ILE A 422 -26.59 23.34 0.42
C ILE A 422 -25.16 23.67 -0.08
N PRO A 423 -24.22 24.10 0.77
CA PRO A 423 -22.82 24.27 0.33
C PRO A 423 -22.20 23.01 -0.27
N VAL A 424 -22.49 21.82 0.27
CA VAL A 424 -21.96 20.55 -0.21
C VAL A 424 -22.60 20.19 -1.56
N ALA A 425 -23.93 20.28 -1.68
CA ALA A 425 -24.65 20.01 -2.91
C ALA A 425 -24.22 20.96 -4.06
N ASN A 426 -23.88 22.22 -3.74
CA ASN A 426 -23.37 23.15 -4.74
C ASN A 426 -22.00 22.73 -5.30
N LYS A 427 -21.13 22.14 -4.49
CA LYS A 427 -19.85 21.60 -4.98
C LYS A 427 -20.08 20.44 -5.95
N LEU A 428 -21.04 19.56 -5.66
CA LEU A 428 -21.42 18.49 -6.56
C LEU A 428 -22.02 19.04 -7.86
N TYR A 429 -22.83 20.10 -7.77
CA TYR A 429 -23.34 20.79 -8.96
C TYR A 429 -22.23 21.34 -9.85
N ASP A 430 -21.27 22.07 -9.27
CA ASP A 430 -20.15 22.64 -9.99
C ASP A 430 -19.31 21.55 -10.67
N GLU A 431 -19.08 20.44 -9.99
CA GLU A 431 -18.38 19.27 -10.52
C GLU A 431 -19.11 18.64 -11.71
N LEU A 432 -20.41 18.35 -11.56
CA LEU A 432 -21.24 17.76 -12.62
C LEU A 432 -21.40 18.72 -13.82
N LYS A 433 -21.48 20.01 -13.56
CA LYS A 433 -21.61 21.05 -14.61
C LYS A 433 -20.36 21.12 -15.48
N VAL A 434 -19.17 21.12 -14.89
CA VAL A 434 -17.90 21.11 -15.65
C VAL A 434 -17.81 19.86 -16.54
N ARG A 435 -18.37 18.74 -16.10
CA ARG A 435 -18.41 17.46 -16.84
C ARG A 435 -19.55 17.36 -17.84
N GLY A 436 -20.42 18.39 -17.95
CA GLY A 436 -21.57 18.36 -18.83
C GLY A 436 -22.69 17.40 -18.39
N LEU A 437 -22.68 16.97 -17.13
CA LEU A 437 -23.64 16.03 -16.54
C LEU A 437 -24.78 16.74 -15.79
N ALA A 438 -24.66 18.04 -15.51
CA ALA A 438 -25.72 18.86 -14.94
C ALA A 438 -26.13 19.99 -15.92
N GLY A 439 -27.44 20.25 -16.00
CA GLY A 439 -28.00 21.35 -16.77
C GLY A 439 -27.88 22.72 -16.04
N ASN A 440 -28.88 23.56 -16.20
CA ASN A 440 -28.96 24.81 -15.47
C ASN A 440 -29.33 24.60 -14.00
N LEU A 441 -29.34 25.68 -13.19
CA LEU A 441 -29.60 25.58 -11.75
C LEU A 441 -31.01 25.02 -11.46
N SER A 442 -32.01 25.33 -12.28
CA SER A 442 -33.38 24.82 -12.09
C SER A 442 -33.45 23.32 -12.35
N ASP A 443 -32.76 22.81 -13.37
CA ASP A 443 -32.64 21.36 -13.64
C ASP A 443 -31.92 20.67 -12.51
N TRP A 444 -30.86 21.27 -11.98
CA TRP A 444 -30.13 20.75 -10.82
C TRP A 444 -31.01 20.64 -9.58
N VAL A 445 -31.73 21.71 -9.22
CA VAL A 445 -32.61 21.68 -8.04
C VAL A 445 -33.70 20.61 -8.18
N ARG A 446 -34.26 20.48 -9.39
CA ARG A 446 -35.24 19.42 -9.68
C ARG A 446 -34.62 18.02 -9.44
N LEU A 447 -33.42 17.79 -9.96
CA LEU A 447 -32.69 16.52 -9.75
C LEU A 447 -32.43 16.26 -8.27
N GLN A 448 -32.06 17.30 -7.51
CA GLN A 448 -31.88 17.18 -6.05
C GLN A 448 -33.19 16.84 -5.32
N ILE A 449 -34.32 17.45 -5.70
CA ILE A 449 -35.64 17.15 -5.15
C ILE A 449 -36.00 15.69 -5.42
N ASP A 450 -35.82 15.22 -6.65
CA ASP A 450 -36.14 13.85 -7.04
C ASP A 450 -35.23 12.85 -6.31
N PHE A 451 -33.95 13.17 -6.15
CA PHE A 451 -33.00 12.35 -5.40
C PHE A 451 -33.35 12.27 -3.91
N LEU A 452 -33.59 13.41 -3.23
CA LEU A 452 -33.94 13.43 -1.81
C LEU A 452 -35.26 12.67 -1.52
N ARG A 453 -36.22 12.69 -2.46
CA ARG A 453 -37.48 11.94 -2.35
C ARG A 453 -37.27 10.43 -2.50
N ALA A 454 -36.40 10.02 -3.40
CA ALA A 454 -36.10 8.63 -3.67
C ALA A 454 -35.19 8.01 -2.60
N HIS A 455 -34.28 8.82 -2.08
CA HIS A 455 -33.28 8.38 -1.07
C HIS A 455 -33.95 8.06 0.27
N ARG A 456 -33.50 6.97 0.88
CA ARG A 456 -33.82 6.58 2.27
C ARG A 456 -32.54 6.11 2.97
N TYR A 457 -32.43 6.45 4.24
CA TYR A 457 -31.43 5.85 5.10
C TYR A 457 -31.84 4.43 5.48
N TYR A 458 -30.85 3.56 5.69
CA TYR A 458 -31.05 2.13 5.93
C TYR A 458 -30.83 1.73 7.38
N THR A 459 -29.93 2.43 8.10
CA THR A 459 -29.57 2.15 9.49
C THR A 459 -30.42 3.00 10.45
N GLN A 460 -30.66 2.46 11.66
CA GLN A 460 -31.40 3.20 12.66
C GLN A 460 -30.66 4.49 13.06
N THR A 461 -29.35 4.41 13.21
CA THR A 461 -28.48 5.55 13.54
C THR A 461 -28.60 6.68 12.54
N ALA A 462 -28.51 6.39 11.25
CA ALA A 462 -28.61 7.41 10.21
C ALA A 462 -30.03 8.00 10.12
N ILE A 463 -31.07 7.19 10.27
CA ILE A 463 -32.47 7.65 10.33
C ILE A 463 -32.67 8.65 11.49
N GLU A 464 -32.23 8.30 12.69
CA GLU A 464 -32.39 9.16 13.88
C GLU A 464 -31.57 10.47 13.75
N GLN A 465 -30.41 10.43 13.16
CA GLN A 465 -29.54 11.59 13.08
C GLN A 465 -29.82 12.49 11.88
N ARG A 466 -30.30 11.96 10.75
CA ARG A 466 -30.31 12.66 9.47
C ARG A 466 -31.67 12.82 8.80
N GLU A 467 -32.62 11.93 9.05
CA GLU A 467 -33.88 11.92 8.29
C GLU A 467 -34.70 13.21 8.46
N GLU A 468 -34.81 13.72 9.69
CA GLU A 468 -35.55 14.94 9.97
C GLU A 468 -34.97 16.15 9.22
N ASN A 469 -33.65 16.36 9.30
CA ASN A 469 -32.98 17.44 8.59
C ASN A 469 -33.06 17.26 7.07
N LYS A 470 -32.95 16.04 6.56
CA LYS A 470 -33.13 15.76 5.11
C LYS A 470 -34.53 16.19 4.63
N GLN A 471 -35.57 15.93 5.38
CA GLN A 471 -36.92 16.36 5.06
C GLN A 471 -37.08 17.88 5.12
N GLN A 472 -36.40 18.56 6.03
CA GLN A 472 -36.36 20.01 6.09
C GLN A 472 -35.62 20.60 4.86
N GLN A 473 -34.51 20.01 4.43
CA GLN A 473 -33.81 20.43 3.20
C GLN A 473 -34.68 20.24 1.95
N LEU A 474 -35.37 19.10 1.85
CA LEU A 474 -36.32 18.83 0.77
C LEU A 474 -37.43 19.91 0.72
N SER A 475 -38.00 20.27 1.87
CA SER A 475 -39.05 21.30 1.96
C SER A 475 -38.53 22.65 1.48
N LYS A 476 -37.33 23.07 1.90
CA LYS A 476 -36.69 24.32 1.45
C LYS A 476 -36.45 24.36 -0.07
N LEU A 477 -35.98 23.23 -0.63
CA LEU A 477 -35.76 23.14 -2.09
C LEU A 477 -37.07 23.21 -2.89
N LEU A 478 -38.16 22.61 -2.38
CA LEU A 478 -39.48 22.68 -2.99
C LEU A 478 -40.03 24.09 -2.98
N GLU A 479 -39.94 24.80 -1.84
CA GLU A 479 -40.37 26.21 -1.75
C GLU A 479 -39.60 27.10 -2.75
N TRP A 480 -38.28 26.94 -2.80
CA TRP A 480 -37.44 27.66 -3.72
C TRP A 480 -37.82 27.36 -5.19
N TYR A 481 -38.02 26.07 -5.51
CA TYR A 481 -38.36 25.65 -6.89
C TYR A 481 -39.73 26.18 -7.33
N HIS A 482 -40.74 26.15 -6.48
CA HIS A 482 -42.06 26.70 -6.76
C HIS A 482 -42.01 28.23 -6.99
N LYS A 483 -41.30 28.95 -6.14
CA LYS A 483 -41.09 30.38 -6.28
C LYS A 483 -40.41 30.75 -7.60
N ALA A 484 -39.35 30.03 -7.96
CA ALA A 484 -38.65 30.27 -9.24
C ALA A 484 -39.56 30.01 -10.46
N GLN A 485 -40.43 29.00 -10.41
CA GLN A 485 -41.41 28.73 -11.48
C GLN A 485 -42.49 29.83 -11.59
N GLU A 486 -42.96 30.36 -10.46
CA GLU A 486 -43.94 31.45 -10.44
C GLU A 486 -43.35 32.74 -11.02
N GLU A 487 -42.11 33.08 -10.65
CA GLU A 487 -41.38 34.24 -11.22
C GLU A 487 -41.14 34.07 -12.72
N GLU A 488 -40.83 32.91 -13.22
CA GLU A 488 -40.66 32.63 -14.64
C GLU A 488 -42.01 32.79 -15.43
N LYS A 489 -43.10 32.32 -14.83
CA LYS A 489 -44.43 32.49 -15.43
C LYS A 489 -44.89 33.94 -15.42
N ALA A 490 -44.53 34.71 -14.40
CA ALA A 490 -44.90 36.15 -14.31
C ALA A 490 -44.09 37.02 -15.31
N ASN A 491 -42.89 36.55 -15.72
CA ASN A 491 -42.00 37.25 -16.67
C ASN A 491 -42.23 36.85 -18.15
N ARG A 492 -43.11 35.86 -18.41
CA ARG A 492 -43.60 35.47 -19.73
C ARG A 492 -44.96 36.13 -20.02
#